data_a7c4a3888d9ab30fef0c0ff153740522
#
_entry.id   a7c4a3888d9ab30fef0c0ff153740522
#
_cell.length_a   1.000
_cell.length_b   1.000
_cell.length_c   1.000
_cell.angle_alpha   90.00
_cell.angle_beta   90.00
_cell.angle_gamma   90.00
#
_symmetry.space_group_name_H-M   'P 1'
#
loop_
_entity.id
_entity.type
_entity.pdbx_description
1 polymer ?
#
loop_
_entity_poly.entity_id
_entity_poly.type
_entity_poly.pdbx_seq_one_letter_code
_entity_poly.pdbx_strand_id
1 'polypeptide(L)'
;MLDLNDFRYFVRIVECGGLTAASRNLNVPKSTVSHRLQQLEAALSVRLVNRSSRRISMTDAGDVFYRHAIAMLERADFAESAVRERLAEPSGTIRFTTAVATSLFAMRQILPDFLQRYPKINVIQHISDEQVDIAGGNYDLALRSHTGPLSDSTLVQRTLAPAPWFLFASPSYVEHHGMPLAPESLAGHDTLVMLRHNSPMTWKLKHPTHGEMVVPLKPRLAGNDIVTLKQAAQNGLGIVALPAYVAGEDVRSGLLQRVLPDWLAGDASITAVIPFRHGMLPSVRAFLDFLAERIPLVVV
;
A
#
# COMPACT_ATOMS: atom_id res chain seq x y z
N MET A 1 -35.37 -3.53 21.45
CA MET A 1 -34.27 -2.95 20.64
C MET A 1 -32.97 -3.36 21.31
N LEU A 2 -31.99 -3.86 20.55
CA LEU A 2 -30.68 -4.26 21.10
C LEU A 2 -29.89 -2.99 21.52
N ASP A 3 -29.26 -3.06 22.70
CA ASP A 3 -28.37 -1.99 23.18
C ASP A 3 -26.96 -2.23 22.65
N LEU A 4 -26.38 -1.25 21.94
CA LEU A 4 -25.00 -1.33 21.40
C LEU A 4 -23.95 -1.51 22.51
N ASN A 5 -24.25 -1.11 23.74
CA ASN A 5 -23.36 -1.40 24.86
C ASN A 5 -23.25 -2.90 25.14
N ASP A 6 -24.31 -3.67 24.92
CA ASP A 6 -24.30 -5.12 25.13
C ASP A 6 -23.38 -5.82 24.12
N PHE A 7 -23.23 -5.26 22.90
CA PHE A 7 -22.25 -5.71 21.91
C PHE A 7 -20.80 -5.51 22.42
N ARG A 8 -20.53 -4.36 23.04
CA ARG A 8 -19.22 -4.05 23.66
C ARG A 8 -18.88 -5.04 24.76
N TYR A 9 -19.82 -5.33 25.65
CA TYR A 9 -19.64 -6.32 26.71
C TYR A 9 -19.35 -7.71 26.15
N PHE A 10 -20.11 -8.16 25.16
CA PHE A 10 -19.91 -9.46 24.52
C PHE A 10 -18.54 -9.57 23.85
N VAL A 11 -18.16 -8.58 23.02
CA VAL A 11 -16.85 -8.56 22.35
C VAL A 11 -15.72 -8.62 23.38
N ARG A 12 -15.77 -7.84 24.45
CA ARG A 12 -14.76 -7.87 25.52
C ARG A 12 -14.71 -9.18 26.29
N ILE A 13 -15.84 -9.85 26.49
CA ILE A 13 -15.89 -11.19 27.11
C ILE A 13 -15.11 -12.19 26.25
N VAL A 14 -15.29 -12.16 24.94
CA VAL A 14 -14.62 -13.04 23.99
C VAL A 14 -13.12 -12.74 23.93
N GLU A 15 -12.73 -11.50 23.73
CA GLU A 15 -11.33 -11.06 23.63
C GLU A 15 -10.51 -11.34 24.89
N CYS A 16 -11.11 -11.12 26.05
CA CYS A 16 -10.46 -11.38 27.34
C CYS A 16 -10.53 -12.86 27.77
N GLY A 17 -11.21 -13.72 27.02
CA GLY A 17 -11.34 -15.14 27.32
C GLY A 17 -12.20 -15.46 28.55
N GLY A 18 -13.02 -14.51 29.06
CA GLY A 18 -13.92 -14.76 30.18
C GLY A 18 -14.46 -13.54 30.90
N LEU A 19 -15.57 -13.77 31.65
CA LEU A 19 -16.29 -12.71 32.38
C LEU A 19 -15.45 -11.97 33.42
N THR A 20 -14.56 -12.67 34.13
CA THR A 20 -13.72 -12.06 35.18
C THR A 20 -12.62 -11.17 34.58
N ALA A 21 -12.01 -11.60 33.47
CA ALA A 21 -11.01 -10.80 32.77
C ALA A 21 -11.65 -9.59 32.08
N ALA A 22 -12.82 -9.76 31.45
CA ALA A 22 -13.59 -8.67 30.86
C ALA A 22 -14.03 -7.63 31.91
N SER A 23 -14.49 -8.09 33.09
CA SER A 23 -14.85 -7.22 34.22
C SER A 23 -13.70 -6.32 34.65
N ARG A 24 -12.49 -6.85 34.76
CA ARG A 24 -11.27 -6.07 35.07
C ARG A 24 -10.93 -5.09 33.96
N ASN A 25 -10.99 -5.53 32.71
CA ASN A 25 -10.67 -4.69 31.54
C ASN A 25 -11.64 -3.51 31.41
N LEU A 26 -12.94 -3.76 31.62
CA LEU A 26 -14.00 -2.75 31.52
C LEU A 26 -14.16 -1.91 32.82
N ASN A 27 -13.45 -2.27 33.88
CA ASN A 27 -13.57 -1.63 35.21
C ASN A 27 -15.02 -1.59 35.76
N VAL A 28 -15.74 -2.72 35.59
CA VAL A 28 -17.13 -2.88 36.06
C VAL A 28 -17.29 -4.20 36.84
N PRO A 29 -18.29 -4.33 37.75
CA PRO A 29 -18.54 -5.57 38.48
C PRO A 29 -18.80 -6.74 37.52
N LYS A 30 -18.33 -7.95 37.88
CA LYS A 30 -18.56 -9.17 37.12
C LYS A 30 -20.07 -9.48 36.95
N SER A 31 -20.87 -9.13 37.95
CA SER A 31 -22.34 -9.26 37.89
C SER A 31 -22.94 -8.44 36.75
N THR A 32 -22.45 -7.22 36.54
CA THR A 32 -22.85 -6.35 35.43
C THR A 32 -22.52 -6.97 34.07
N VAL A 33 -21.29 -7.46 33.90
CA VAL A 33 -20.84 -8.11 32.65
C VAL A 33 -21.70 -9.36 32.37
N SER A 34 -21.96 -10.17 33.39
CA SER A 34 -22.80 -11.36 33.25
C SER A 34 -24.26 -11.02 32.93
N HIS A 35 -24.81 -9.99 33.56
CA HIS A 35 -26.18 -9.53 33.31
C HIS A 35 -26.34 -8.99 31.88
N ARG A 36 -25.44 -8.19 31.41
CA ARG A 36 -25.45 -7.64 30.04
C ARG A 36 -25.39 -8.75 28.98
N LEU A 37 -24.51 -9.75 29.19
CA LEU A 37 -24.47 -10.92 28.30
C LEU A 37 -25.80 -11.68 28.30
N GLN A 38 -26.41 -11.87 29.47
CA GLN A 38 -27.71 -12.56 29.55
C GLN A 38 -28.83 -11.80 28.86
N GLN A 39 -28.84 -10.46 29.00
CA GLN A 39 -29.83 -9.61 28.31
C GLN A 39 -29.66 -9.71 26.79
N LEU A 40 -28.43 -9.70 26.28
CA LEU A 40 -28.12 -9.85 24.86
C LEU A 40 -28.61 -11.22 24.34
N GLU A 41 -28.24 -12.32 25.02
CA GLU A 41 -28.64 -13.67 24.64
C GLU A 41 -30.19 -13.84 24.69
N ALA A 42 -30.85 -13.24 25.69
CA ALA A 42 -32.31 -13.24 25.79
C ALA A 42 -32.97 -12.45 24.66
N ALA A 43 -32.44 -11.27 24.30
CA ALA A 43 -32.98 -10.47 23.24
C ALA A 43 -32.81 -11.13 21.84
N LEU A 44 -31.75 -11.93 21.67
CA LEU A 44 -31.48 -12.69 20.44
C LEU A 44 -32.15 -14.09 20.47
N SER A 45 -32.69 -14.51 21.62
CA SER A 45 -33.27 -15.84 21.83
C SER A 45 -32.27 -16.97 21.50
N VAL A 46 -30.97 -16.72 21.62
CA VAL A 46 -29.91 -17.69 21.36
C VAL A 46 -28.75 -17.50 22.30
N ARG A 47 -28.06 -18.59 22.65
CA ARG A 47 -26.78 -18.50 23.39
C ARG A 47 -25.63 -18.16 22.46
N LEU A 48 -24.83 -17.18 22.87
CA LEU A 48 -23.64 -16.76 22.15
C LEU A 48 -22.35 -17.39 22.70
N VAL A 49 -22.41 -17.82 23.99
CA VAL A 49 -21.26 -18.46 24.63
C VAL A 49 -21.65 -19.76 25.34
N ASN A 50 -20.75 -20.74 25.27
CA ASN A 50 -20.80 -21.95 26.07
C ASN A 50 -20.17 -21.66 27.44
N ARG A 51 -20.93 -21.85 28.49
CA ARG A 51 -20.48 -21.69 29.89
C ARG A 51 -19.94 -23.02 30.40
N SER A 52 -18.65 -23.30 30.23
CA SER A 52 -18.01 -24.36 31.00
C SER A 52 -17.27 -23.75 32.20
N SER A 53 -17.10 -24.51 33.27
CA SER A 53 -16.50 -24.01 34.53
C SER A 53 -15.05 -23.56 34.43
N ARG A 54 -14.38 -23.80 33.31
CA ARG A 54 -12.94 -23.51 33.10
C ARG A 54 -12.61 -22.58 31.95
N ARG A 55 -13.45 -22.47 30.91
CA ARG A 55 -13.23 -21.55 29.74
C ARG A 55 -14.57 -21.16 29.12
N ILE A 56 -14.64 -19.91 28.63
CA ILE A 56 -15.72 -19.46 27.76
C ILE A 56 -15.30 -19.77 26.34
N SER A 57 -16.14 -20.45 25.56
CA SER A 57 -16.03 -20.62 24.12
C SER A 57 -17.25 -20.05 23.43
N MET A 58 -17.10 -19.54 22.24
CA MET A 58 -18.23 -19.09 21.43
C MET A 58 -19.06 -20.31 20.95
N THR A 59 -20.36 -20.09 20.74
CA THR A 59 -21.20 -20.94 19.90
C THR A 59 -21.07 -20.55 18.45
N ASP A 60 -21.61 -21.34 17.50
CA ASP A 60 -21.63 -20.94 16.06
C ASP A 60 -22.38 -19.61 15.87
N ALA A 61 -23.51 -19.42 16.61
CA ALA A 61 -24.21 -18.14 16.62
C ALA A 61 -23.37 -17.01 17.24
N GLY A 62 -22.55 -17.32 18.25
CA GLY A 62 -21.62 -16.40 18.88
C GLY A 62 -20.53 -15.94 17.91
N ASP A 63 -19.98 -16.85 17.10
CA ASP A 63 -18.96 -16.50 16.11
C ASP A 63 -19.52 -15.58 15.01
N VAL A 64 -20.71 -15.89 14.50
CA VAL A 64 -21.39 -15.02 13.53
C VAL A 64 -21.66 -13.65 14.15
N PHE A 65 -22.21 -13.62 15.36
CA PHE A 65 -22.54 -12.37 16.04
C PHE A 65 -21.27 -11.55 16.36
N TYR A 66 -20.18 -12.20 16.78
CA TYR A 66 -18.91 -11.55 17.10
C TYR A 66 -18.35 -10.76 15.92
N ARG A 67 -18.30 -11.37 14.72
CA ARG A 67 -17.83 -10.70 13.51
C ARG A 67 -18.65 -9.45 13.16
N HIS A 68 -19.97 -9.53 13.28
CA HIS A 68 -20.86 -8.39 13.02
C HIS A 68 -20.81 -7.34 14.14
N ALA A 69 -20.66 -7.76 15.40
CA ALA A 69 -20.56 -6.86 16.54
C ALA A 69 -19.29 -5.99 16.48
N ILE A 70 -18.14 -6.60 16.13
CA ILE A 70 -16.92 -5.83 15.91
C ILE A 70 -17.13 -4.79 14.79
N ALA A 71 -17.65 -5.19 13.64
CA ALA A 71 -17.86 -4.28 12.52
C ALA A 71 -18.80 -3.11 12.87
N MET A 72 -19.82 -3.34 13.71
CA MET A 72 -20.72 -2.28 14.17
C MET A 72 -20.06 -1.34 15.17
N LEU A 73 -19.29 -1.86 16.13
CA LEU A 73 -18.56 -1.04 17.10
C LEU A 73 -17.50 -0.18 16.42
N GLU A 74 -16.77 -0.75 15.47
CA GLU A 74 -15.80 0.00 14.65
C GLU A 74 -16.47 1.14 13.87
N ARG A 75 -17.68 0.91 13.33
CA ARG A 75 -18.43 1.97 12.64
C ARG A 75 -18.93 3.06 13.59
N ALA A 76 -19.31 2.70 14.82
CA ALA A 76 -19.71 3.67 15.83
C ALA A 76 -18.51 4.53 16.28
N ASP A 77 -17.38 3.90 16.55
CA ASP A 77 -16.13 4.60 16.90
C ASP A 77 -15.66 5.49 15.74
N PHE A 78 -15.83 5.03 14.49
CA PHE A 78 -15.55 5.84 13.29
C PHE A 78 -16.44 7.08 13.21
N ALA A 79 -17.75 6.94 13.47
CA ALA A 79 -18.67 8.07 13.44
C ALA A 79 -18.33 9.13 14.50
N GLU A 80 -17.96 8.70 15.71
CA GLU A 80 -17.49 9.59 16.78
C GLU A 80 -16.17 10.27 16.40
N SER A 81 -15.21 9.50 15.89
CA SER A 81 -13.92 10.01 15.43
C SER A 81 -14.09 11.00 14.28
N ALA A 82 -14.94 10.71 13.29
CA ALA A 82 -15.18 11.57 12.13
C ALA A 82 -15.73 12.96 12.53
N VAL A 83 -16.48 13.04 13.61
CA VAL A 83 -16.97 14.33 14.16
C VAL A 83 -15.86 15.04 14.93
N ARG A 84 -15.11 14.33 15.76
CA ARG A 84 -13.97 14.88 16.51
C ARG A 84 -12.84 15.34 15.60
N GLU A 85 -12.58 14.60 14.53
CA GLU A 85 -11.54 14.87 13.52
C GLU A 85 -11.80 16.17 12.73
N ARG A 86 -13.05 16.53 12.50
CA ARG A 86 -13.40 17.83 11.88
C ARG A 86 -13.02 19.05 12.74
N LEU A 87 -12.78 18.83 14.02
CA LEU A 87 -12.49 19.89 15.00
C LEU A 87 -11.01 19.89 15.45
N ALA A 88 -10.26 18.83 15.17
CA ALA A 88 -8.86 18.70 15.59
C ALA A 88 -7.91 18.93 14.42
N GLU A 89 -6.93 19.81 14.60
CA GLU A 89 -5.82 19.98 13.67
C GLU A 89 -5.00 18.67 13.62
N PRO A 90 -4.75 18.09 12.40
CA PRO A 90 -3.98 16.86 12.28
C PRO A 90 -2.61 16.96 12.95
N SER A 91 -2.30 16.03 13.84
CA SER A 91 -1.07 16.04 14.63
C SER A 91 -0.60 14.62 14.96
N GLY A 92 0.64 14.49 15.42
CA GLY A 92 1.23 13.21 15.82
C GLY A 92 2.28 12.70 14.84
N THR A 93 2.64 11.42 14.96
CA THR A 93 3.70 10.81 14.12
C THR A 93 3.10 9.80 13.15
N ILE A 94 3.45 9.95 11.88
CA ILE A 94 3.11 9.00 10.80
C ILE A 94 4.35 8.15 10.50
N ARG A 95 4.19 6.83 10.52
CA ARG A 95 5.22 5.87 10.11
C ARG A 95 4.82 5.24 8.79
N PHE A 96 5.58 5.47 7.73
CA PHE A 96 5.26 4.86 6.44
C PHE A 96 6.47 4.24 5.76
N THR A 97 6.21 3.27 4.89
CA THR A 97 7.24 2.65 4.07
C THR A 97 6.98 2.91 2.58
N THR A 98 8.04 3.07 1.81
CA THR A 98 7.95 3.31 0.37
C THR A 98 9.09 2.63 -0.39
N ALA A 99 8.84 2.32 -1.67
CA ALA A 99 9.85 1.84 -2.59
C ALA A 99 10.93 2.91 -2.86
N VAL A 100 12.14 2.48 -3.18
CA VAL A 100 13.30 3.36 -3.45
C VAL A 100 12.99 4.36 -4.55
N ALA A 101 12.47 3.91 -5.69
CA ALA A 101 12.12 4.79 -6.80
C ALA A 101 11.08 5.85 -6.41
N THR A 102 10.02 5.46 -5.72
CA THR A 102 8.97 6.39 -5.29
C THR A 102 9.52 7.41 -4.31
N SER A 103 10.41 6.99 -3.39
CA SER A 103 11.06 7.91 -2.45
C SER A 103 11.89 8.97 -3.17
N LEU A 104 12.81 8.55 -4.04
CA LEU A 104 13.79 9.42 -4.67
C LEU A 104 13.19 10.34 -5.74
N PHE A 105 12.17 9.89 -6.46
CA PHE A 105 11.66 10.61 -7.63
C PHE A 105 10.30 11.27 -7.43
N ALA A 106 9.53 10.87 -6.38
CA ALA A 106 8.25 11.50 -6.06
C ALA A 106 8.23 12.11 -4.66
N MET A 107 8.55 11.35 -3.61
CA MET A 107 8.39 11.81 -2.22
C MET A 107 9.34 12.95 -1.83
N ARG A 108 10.50 13.09 -2.49
CA ARG A 108 11.45 14.21 -2.26
C ARG A 108 10.80 15.59 -2.42
N GLN A 109 9.79 15.71 -3.29
CA GLN A 109 9.05 16.95 -3.51
C GLN A 109 7.81 17.05 -2.63
N ILE A 110 7.15 15.92 -2.39
CA ILE A 110 5.86 15.85 -1.71
C ILE A 110 5.99 16.02 -0.19
N LEU A 111 7.00 15.40 0.43
CA LEU A 111 7.16 15.42 1.89
C LEU A 111 7.44 16.81 2.47
N PRO A 112 8.32 17.63 1.88
CA PRO A 112 8.53 19.00 2.38
C PRO A 112 7.24 19.83 2.36
N ASP A 113 6.48 19.78 1.25
CA ASP A 113 5.21 20.50 1.11
C ASP A 113 4.18 20.03 2.14
N PHE A 114 4.11 18.71 2.38
CA PHE A 114 3.22 18.13 3.39
C PHE A 114 3.55 18.61 4.79
N LEU A 115 4.83 18.58 5.19
CA LEU A 115 5.26 18.99 6.52
C LEU A 115 5.12 20.50 6.75
N GLN A 116 5.26 21.31 5.70
CA GLN A 116 4.94 22.74 5.78
C GLN A 116 3.45 23.00 6.00
N ARG A 117 2.59 22.23 5.32
CA ARG A 117 1.12 22.36 5.46
C ARG A 117 0.60 21.84 6.80
N TYR A 118 1.27 20.86 7.41
CA TYR A 118 0.86 20.22 8.67
C TYR A 118 2.00 20.23 9.69
N PRO A 119 2.30 21.40 10.31
CA PRO A 119 3.48 21.58 11.16
C PRO A 119 3.45 20.79 12.48
N LYS A 120 2.28 20.25 12.88
CA LYS A 120 2.13 19.40 14.07
C LYS A 120 2.28 17.91 13.77
N ILE A 121 2.57 17.53 12.51
CA ILE A 121 2.82 16.14 12.10
C ILE A 121 4.32 15.90 12.01
N ASN A 122 4.76 14.79 12.60
CA ASN A 122 6.08 14.22 12.38
C ASN A 122 5.97 13.02 11.44
N VAL A 123 6.96 12.81 10.57
CA VAL A 123 6.99 11.70 9.63
C VAL A 123 8.24 10.86 9.84
N ILE A 124 8.06 9.54 9.92
CA ILE A 124 9.12 8.55 9.90
C ILE A 124 8.97 7.74 8.62
N GLN A 125 9.91 7.92 7.70
CA GLN A 125 9.95 7.22 6.42
C GLN A 125 10.94 6.05 6.48
N HIS A 126 10.49 4.87 6.08
CA HIS A 126 11.34 3.70 5.85
C HIS A 126 11.35 3.37 4.35
N ILE A 127 12.52 3.28 3.76
CA ILE A 127 12.69 3.04 2.31
C ILE A 127 13.15 1.60 2.13
N SER A 128 12.35 0.81 1.40
CA SER A 128 12.69 -0.58 1.09
C SER A 128 11.86 -1.08 -0.09
N ASP A 129 12.50 -1.81 -1.02
CA ASP A 129 11.82 -2.53 -2.10
C ASP A 129 11.39 -3.94 -1.69
N GLU A 130 11.73 -4.37 -0.49
CA GLU A 130 11.30 -5.65 0.07
C GLU A 130 9.82 -5.63 0.48
N GLN A 131 9.20 -6.80 0.48
CA GLN A 131 7.88 -6.96 1.08
C GLN A 131 7.99 -6.78 2.60
N VAL A 132 7.31 -5.78 3.12
CA VAL A 132 7.27 -5.46 4.54
C VAL A 132 5.90 -5.84 5.07
N ASP A 133 5.87 -6.50 6.22
CA ASP A 133 4.63 -6.72 6.96
C ASP A 133 4.11 -5.38 7.50
N ILE A 134 3.09 -4.84 6.82
CA ILE A 134 2.52 -3.53 7.16
C ILE A 134 1.75 -3.62 8.48
N ALA A 135 1.01 -4.71 8.68
CA ALA A 135 0.16 -4.88 9.86
C ALA A 135 0.98 -5.17 11.13
N GLY A 136 2.00 -6.03 11.03
CA GLY A 136 2.88 -6.37 12.15
C GLY A 136 4.08 -5.43 12.32
N GLY A 137 4.42 -4.64 11.29
CA GLY A 137 5.61 -3.80 11.23
C GLY A 137 5.47 -2.38 11.81
N ASN A 138 4.35 -2.05 12.46
CA ASN A 138 4.06 -0.71 13.01
C ASN A 138 4.10 0.42 11.96
N TYR A 139 3.65 0.14 10.72
CA TYR A 139 3.47 1.15 9.69
C TYR A 139 2.00 1.56 9.59
N ASP A 140 1.75 2.86 9.50
CA ASP A 140 0.42 3.43 9.28
C ASP A 140 0.01 3.33 7.81
N LEU A 141 1.00 3.29 6.89
CA LEU A 141 0.79 3.28 5.45
C LEU A 141 2.03 2.75 4.72
N ALA A 142 1.82 2.06 3.59
CA ALA A 142 2.87 1.76 2.63
C ALA A 142 2.53 2.32 1.25
N LEU A 143 3.53 2.90 0.57
CA LEU A 143 3.45 3.24 -0.85
C LEU A 143 4.17 2.17 -1.64
N ARG A 144 3.46 1.52 -2.56
CA ARG A 144 4.02 0.46 -3.39
C ARG A 144 3.69 0.70 -4.86
N SER A 145 4.68 0.41 -5.71
CA SER A 145 4.49 0.34 -7.16
C SER A 145 4.37 -1.14 -7.56
N HIS A 146 3.30 -1.49 -8.24
CA HIS A 146 3.05 -2.87 -8.65
C HIS A 146 2.42 -2.93 -10.03
N THR A 147 2.71 -4.02 -10.75
CA THR A 147 2.05 -4.41 -12.01
C THR A 147 1.02 -5.49 -11.70
N GLY A 148 -0.22 -5.28 -12.10
CA GLY A 148 -1.34 -6.18 -11.79
C GLY A 148 -1.92 -6.02 -10.38
N PRO A 149 -2.93 -6.82 -10.02
CA PRO A 149 -3.57 -6.74 -8.71
C PRO A 149 -2.60 -7.17 -7.61
N LEU A 150 -2.64 -6.45 -6.49
CA LEU A 150 -2.00 -6.91 -5.27
C LEU A 150 -2.77 -8.13 -4.76
N SER A 151 -2.05 -9.09 -4.17
CA SER A 151 -2.66 -10.29 -3.60
C SER A 151 -3.78 -9.93 -2.63
N ASP A 152 -4.84 -10.76 -2.58
CA ASP A 152 -5.93 -10.65 -1.62
C ASP A 152 -5.35 -10.59 -0.20
N SER A 153 -5.48 -9.43 0.41
CA SER A 153 -5.06 -9.18 1.78
C SER A 153 -6.18 -8.45 2.51
N THR A 154 -6.19 -8.54 3.82
CA THR A 154 -7.08 -7.75 4.69
C THR A 154 -6.79 -6.24 4.63
N LEU A 155 -5.72 -5.86 3.91
CA LEU A 155 -5.25 -4.50 3.76
C LEU A 155 -6.11 -3.70 2.79
N VAL A 156 -6.31 -2.43 3.10
CA VAL A 156 -7.02 -1.50 2.22
C VAL A 156 -6.05 -0.93 1.18
N GLN A 157 -6.47 -0.95 -0.07
CA GLN A 157 -5.68 -0.45 -1.18
C GLN A 157 -6.36 0.78 -1.79
N ARG A 158 -5.60 1.85 -1.99
CA ARG A 158 -6.04 3.03 -2.72
C ARG A 158 -5.01 3.34 -3.81
N THR A 159 -5.37 3.10 -5.06
CA THR A 159 -4.53 3.51 -6.20
C THR A 159 -4.47 5.04 -6.25
N LEU A 160 -3.26 5.57 -6.34
CA LEU A 160 -2.98 7.01 -6.34
C LEU A 160 -2.73 7.54 -7.75
N ALA A 161 -1.91 6.81 -8.54
CA ALA A 161 -1.63 7.18 -9.93
C ALA A 161 -1.13 6.00 -10.76
N PRO A 162 -1.34 5.99 -12.09
CA PRO A 162 -0.61 5.12 -13.00
C PRO A 162 0.88 5.52 -13.02
N ALA A 163 1.75 4.54 -13.18
CA ALA A 163 3.19 4.71 -13.25
C ALA A 163 3.76 3.82 -14.38
N PRO A 164 3.46 4.14 -15.63
CA PRO A 164 3.81 3.32 -16.78
C PRO A 164 5.34 3.26 -16.96
N TRP A 165 5.82 2.10 -17.40
CA TRP A 165 7.21 1.85 -17.70
C TRP A 165 7.46 1.90 -19.20
N PHE A 166 8.56 2.53 -19.61
CA PHE A 166 8.99 2.59 -20.98
C PHE A 166 10.46 2.24 -21.11
N LEU A 167 10.93 2.04 -22.34
CA LEU A 167 12.31 1.77 -22.65
C LEU A 167 13.05 3.09 -22.92
N PHE A 168 14.26 3.20 -22.36
CA PHE A 168 15.12 4.38 -22.50
C PHE A 168 16.56 3.98 -22.79
N ALA A 169 17.26 4.81 -23.54
CA ALA A 169 18.71 4.75 -23.73
C ALA A 169 19.27 6.18 -23.85
N SER A 170 20.58 6.34 -23.68
CA SER A 170 21.21 7.63 -23.97
C SER A 170 21.28 7.88 -25.49
N PRO A 171 21.29 9.14 -25.93
CA PRO A 171 21.54 9.46 -27.34
C PRO A 171 22.82 8.84 -27.88
N SER A 172 23.91 8.87 -27.09
CA SER A 172 25.20 8.30 -27.50
C SER A 172 25.11 6.77 -27.73
N TYR A 173 24.34 6.04 -26.92
CA TYR A 173 24.12 4.62 -27.17
C TYR A 173 23.43 4.38 -28.50
N VAL A 174 22.36 5.14 -28.77
CA VAL A 174 21.57 5.02 -30.01
C VAL A 174 22.38 5.41 -31.25
N GLU A 175 23.23 6.42 -31.13
CA GLU A 175 24.12 6.84 -32.20
C GLU A 175 25.10 5.73 -32.62
N HIS A 176 25.65 4.98 -31.68
CA HIS A 176 26.61 3.92 -31.93
C HIS A 176 26.00 2.57 -32.30
N HIS A 177 24.82 2.24 -31.79
CA HIS A 177 24.20 0.92 -31.95
C HIS A 177 22.92 0.91 -32.80
N GLY A 178 22.43 2.09 -33.21
CA GLY A 178 21.18 2.27 -33.91
C GLY A 178 19.96 2.30 -32.98
N MET A 179 18.86 2.82 -33.49
CA MET A 179 17.56 2.82 -32.81
C MET A 179 16.84 1.50 -33.14
N PRO A 180 16.45 0.67 -32.15
CA PRO A 180 15.61 -0.49 -32.45
C PRO A 180 14.24 -0.03 -32.97
N LEU A 181 13.82 -0.56 -34.10
CA LEU A 181 12.57 -0.21 -34.79
C LEU A 181 11.39 -1.13 -34.38
N ALA A 182 11.70 -2.29 -33.82
CA ALA A 182 10.71 -3.27 -33.37
C ALA A 182 11.25 -4.03 -32.15
N PRO A 183 10.38 -4.63 -31.32
CA PRO A 183 10.80 -5.39 -30.12
C PRO A 183 11.80 -6.51 -30.42
N GLU A 184 11.70 -7.16 -31.57
CA GLU A 184 12.59 -8.26 -31.97
C GLU A 184 14.05 -7.79 -32.12
N SER A 185 14.26 -6.55 -32.54
CA SER A 185 15.60 -5.99 -32.70
C SER A 185 16.32 -5.75 -31.37
N LEU A 186 15.60 -5.76 -30.22
CA LEU A 186 16.20 -5.67 -28.89
C LEU A 186 17.16 -6.84 -28.58
N ALA A 187 17.04 -7.97 -29.28
CA ALA A 187 17.97 -9.11 -29.15
C ALA A 187 19.42 -8.76 -29.55
N GLY A 188 19.59 -7.74 -30.39
CA GLY A 188 20.90 -7.22 -30.82
C GLY A 188 21.47 -6.09 -29.96
N HIS A 189 20.74 -5.68 -28.93
CA HIS A 189 21.14 -4.57 -28.05
C HIS A 189 21.53 -5.03 -26.64
N ASP A 190 22.48 -4.30 -26.05
CA ASP A 190 22.76 -4.41 -24.62
C ASP A 190 21.55 -3.97 -23.79
N THR A 191 21.14 -4.79 -22.83
CA THR A 191 20.01 -4.49 -21.97
C THR A 191 20.43 -4.37 -20.49
N LEU A 192 19.75 -3.48 -19.77
CA LEU A 192 19.97 -3.21 -18.36
C LEU A 192 18.67 -3.56 -17.62
N VAL A 193 18.71 -4.62 -16.80
CA VAL A 193 17.48 -5.28 -16.35
C VAL A 193 17.29 -5.16 -14.85
N MET A 194 16.11 -4.68 -14.45
CA MET A 194 15.69 -4.65 -13.06
C MET A 194 15.37 -6.09 -12.58
N LEU A 195 16.16 -6.59 -11.63
CA LEU A 195 15.91 -7.86 -10.98
C LEU A 195 14.72 -7.75 -10.02
N ARG A 196 13.77 -8.66 -10.18
CA ARG A 196 12.68 -8.88 -9.24
C ARG A 196 12.72 -10.34 -8.81
N HIS A 197 12.36 -10.57 -7.55
CA HIS A 197 12.35 -11.93 -7.00
C HIS A 197 11.55 -12.89 -7.91
N ASN A 198 12.17 -13.99 -8.34
CA ASN A 198 11.58 -15.03 -9.21
C ASN A 198 11.03 -14.54 -10.57
N SER A 199 11.43 -13.37 -11.07
CA SER A 199 11.00 -12.92 -12.39
C SER A 199 11.94 -13.40 -13.50
N PRO A 200 11.41 -13.85 -14.64
CA PRO A 200 12.22 -14.24 -15.78
C PRO A 200 12.93 -13.01 -16.36
N MET A 201 14.09 -13.22 -17.00
CA MET A 201 14.85 -12.20 -17.73
C MET A 201 14.15 -11.88 -19.06
N THR A 202 12.99 -11.25 -18.97
CA THR A 202 12.17 -10.87 -20.13
C THR A 202 11.56 -9.50 -19.93
N TRP A 203 11.34 -8.79 -21.02
CA TRP A 203 10.39 -7.68 -21.05
C TRP A 203 9.09 -8.12 -21.70
N LYS A 204 7.98 -7.79 -21.05
CA LYS A 204 6.64 -7.89 -21.63
C LYS A 204 6.28 -6.51 -22.16
N LEU A 205 6.34 -6.37 -23.47
CA LEU A 205 6.04 -5.11 -24.14
C LEU A 205 4.60 -5.15 -24.67
N LYS A 206 3.84 -4.08 -24.43
CA LYS A 206 2.45 -3.93 -24.90
C LYS A 206 2.35 -2.77 -25.88
N HIS A 207 1.63 -2.99 -26.97
CA HIS A 207 1.34 -1.97 -27.96
C HIS A 207 -0.18 -1.85 -28.15
N PRO A 208 -0.75 -0.66 -28.36
CA PRO A 208 -2.20 -0.46 -28.47
C PRO A 208 -2.85 -1.29 -29.60
N THR A 209 -2.15 -1.49 -30.72
CA THR A 209 -2.67 -2.18 -31.90
C THR A 209 -1.97 -3.50 -32.22
N HIS A 210 -0.72 -3.70 -31.79
CA HIS A 210 0.06 -4.92 -32.09
C HIS A 210 0.02 -5.96 -30.96
N GLY A 211 -0.71 -5.67 -29.87
CA GLY A 211 -0.87 -6.60 -28.77
C GLY A 211 0.34 -6.68 -27.83
N GLU A 212 0.58 -7.83 -27.25
CA GLU A 212 1.63 -8.06 -26.24
C GLU A 212 2.74 -8.95 -26.85
N MET A 213 4.00 -8.58 -26.60
CA MET A 213 5.17 -9.32 -27.00
C MET A 213 6.11 -9.57 -25.82
N VAL A 214 6.62 -10.79 -25.69
CA VAL A 214 7.60 -11.17 -24.68
C VAL A 214 8.98 -11.25 -25.33
N VAL A 215 9.89 -10.38 -24.90
CA VAL A 215 11.26 -10.32 -25.41
C VAL A 215 12.20 -10.96 -24.39
N PRO A 216 12.89 -12.07 -24.73
CA PRO A 216 13.92 -12.64 -23.90
C PRO A 216 15.15 -11.73 -23.89
N LEU A 217 15.75 -11.54 -22.70
CA LEU A 217 16.86 -10.61 -22.52
C LEU A 217 18.15 -11.34 -22.18
N LYS A 218 19.26 -10.78 -22.67
CA LYS A 218 20.62 -11.12 -22.25
C LYS A 218 21.24 -9.87 -21.64
N PRO A 219 21.02 -9.59 -20.35
CA PRO A 219 21.43 -8.34 -19.77
C PRO A 219 22.94 -8.22 -19.66
N ARG A 220 23.48 -7.06 -20.06
CA ARG A 220 24.85 -6.66 -19.75
C ARG A 220 25.01 -6.27 -18.27
N LEU A 221 23.94 -5.70 -17.71
CA LEU A 221 23.83 -5.40 -16.29
C LEU A 221 22.45 -5.81 -15.79
N ALA A 222 22.41 -6.57 -14.70
CA ALA A 222 21.18 -6.86 -13.99
C ALA A 222 21.35 -6.54 -12.50
N GLY A 223 20.41 -5.82 -11.93
CA GLY A 223 20.46 -5.38 -10.53
C GLY A 223 19.08 -5.01 -10.00
N ASN A 224 18.96 -4.90 -8.70
CA ASN A 224 17.73 -4.51 -8.02
C ASN A 224 17.67 -3.01 -7.64
N ASP A 225 18.68 -2.24 -8.03
CA ASP A 225 18.72 -0.78 -7.83
C ASP A 225 18.47 -0.03 -9.13
N ILE A 226 17.29 0.63 -9.17
CA ILE A 226 16.85 1.39 -10.35
C ILE A 226 17.72 2.60 -10.63
N VAL A 227 18.37 3.19 -9.62
CA VAL A 227 19.23 4.36 -9.78
C VAL A 227 20.50 3.99 -10.52
N THR A 228 21.13 2.87 -10.12
CA THR A 228 22.31 2.33 -10.81
C THR A 228 21.99 1.96 -12.26
N LEU A 229 20.86 1.32 -12.52
CA LEU A 229 20.45 0.97 -13.88
C LEU A 229 20.21 2.22 -14.75
N LYS A 230 19.54 3.23 -14.19
CA LYS A 230 19.33 4.52 -14.86
C LYS A 230 20.66 5.19 -15.20
N GLN A 231 21.58 5.26 -14.23
CA GLN A 231 22.89 5.83 -14.43
C GLN A 231 23.72 5.09 -15.50
N ALA A 232 23.63 3.76 -15.52
CA ALA A 232 24.27 2.95 -16.55
C ALA A 232 23.72 3.28 -17.96
N ALA A 233 22.41 3.45 -18.10
CA ALA A 233 21.80 3.86 -19.37
C ALA A 233 22.23 5.26 -19.81
N GLN A 234 22.31 6.23 -18.90
CA GLN A 234 22.83 7.58 -19.18
C GLN A 234 24.27 7.56 -19.69
N ASN A 235 25.09 6.63 -19.19
CA ASN A 235 26.46 6.44 -19.61
C ASN A 235 26.63 5.58 -20.89
N GLY A 236 25.56 5.33 -21.63
CA GLY A 236 25.62 4.62 -22.90
C GLY A 236 25.85 3.11 -22.80
N LEU A 237 25.51 2.47 -21.68
CA LEU A 237 25.77 1.04 -21.49
C LEU A 237 24.67 0.12 -22.02
N GLY A 238 23.53 0.66 -22.45
CA GLY A 238 22.44 -0.14 -22.98
C GLY A 238 21.06 0.48 -22.83
N ILE A 239 20.05 -0.31 -23.14
CA ILE A 239 18.62 0.02 -23.04
C ILE A 239 18.10 -0.43 -21.67
N VAL A 240 17.33 0.41 -21.00
CA VAL A 240 16.73 0.15 -19.68
C VAL A 240 15.23 0.37 -19.72
N ALA A 241 14.46 -0.45 -18.98
CA ALA A 241 13.05 -0.18 -18.69
C ALA A 241 12.93 0.60 -17.38
N LEU A 242 12.29 1.77 -17.42
CA LEU A 242 12.08 2.64 -16.26
C LEU A 242 10.64 3.16 -16.21
N PRO A 243 10.10 3.48 -15.01
CA PRO A 243 8.90 4.29 -14.90
C PRO A 243 9.10 5.65 -15.56
N ALA A 244 8.07 6.19 -16.21
CA ALA A 244 8.14 7.49 -16.88
C ALA A 244 8.65 8.60 -15.96
N TYR A 245 8.15 8.67 -14.72
CA TYR A 245 8.54 9.70 -13.75
C TYR A 245 9.98 9.59 -13.27
N VAL A 246 10.59 8.40 -13.34
CA VAL A 246 12.01 8.19 -12.98
C VAL A 246 12.93 8.74 -14.06
N ALA A 247 12.54 8.61 -15.33
CA ALA A 247 13.31 9.07 -16.47
C ALA A 247 12.96 10.50 -16.93
N GLY A 248 11.88 11.08 -16.42
CA GLY A 248 11.30 12.33 -16.96
C GLY A 248 12.25 13.53 -16.99
N GLU A 249 13.07 13.71 -15.94
CA GLU A 249 14.07 14.79 -15.90
C GLU A 249 15.19 14.55 -16.91
N ASP A 250 15.64 13.30 -17.06
CA ASP A 250 16.72 12.93 -17.97
C ASP A 250 16.29 13.02 -19.44
N VAL A 251 15.01 12.75 -19.72
CA VAL A 251 14.45 12.94 -21.07
C VAL A 251 14.38 14.43 -21.41
N ARG A 252 13.94 15.27 -20.47
CA ARG A 252 13.88 16.73 -20.67
C ARG A 252 15.25 17.37 -20.86
N SER A 253 16.25 16.86 -20.16
CA SER A 253 17.64 17.33 -20.26
C SER A 253 18.43 16.69 -21.41
N GLY A 254 17.84 15.74 -22.16
CA GLY A 254 18.51 15.07 -23.28
C GLY A 254 19.53 14.00 -22.88
N LEU A 255 19.58 13.60 -21.60
CA LEU A 255 20.46 12.51 -21.12
C LEU A 255 19.90 11.12 -21.49
N LEU A 256 18.60 11.00 -21.61
CA LEU A 256 17.91 9.81 -22.06
C LEU A 256 16.89 10.16 -23.14
N GLN A 257 16.62 9.20 -24.03
CA GLN A 257 15.55 9.26 -25.01
C GLN A 257 14.72 7.97 -24.98
N ARG A 258 13.46 8.04 -25.39
CA ARG A 258 12.58 6.86 -25.47
C ARG A 258 13.02 5.98 -26.63
N VAL A 259 13.05 4.69 -26.36
CA VAL A 259 13.24 3.62 -27.32
C VAL A 259 11.91 2.89 -27.49
N LEU A 260 11.52 2.59 -28.74
CA LEU A 260 10.20 2.01 -29.04
C LEU A 260 9.06 2.80 -28.38
N PRO A 261 8.85 4.07 -28.74
CA PRO A 261 7.99 4.99 -27.98
C PRO A 261 6.54 4.56 -27.85
N ASP A 262 6.02 3.74 -28.79
CA ASP A 262 4.64 3.24 -28.78
C ASP A 262 4.47 1.95 -27.95
N TRP A 263 5.58 1.42 -27.41
CA TRP A 263 5.58 0.21 -26.60
C TRP A 263 5.70 0.51 -25.11
N LEU A 264 4.75 -0.04 -24.34
CA LEU A 264 4.74 0.02 -22.90
C LEU A 264 5.51 -1.19 -22.34
N ALA A 265 6.54 -0.93 -21.53
CA ALA A 265 7.37 -1.99 -20.92
C ALA A 265 6.83 -2.48 -19.56
N GLY A 266 5.78 -1.86 -19.06
CA GLY A 266 5.10 -2.27 -17.84
C GLY A 266 3.96 -1.31 -17.51
N ASP A 267 2.85 -1.87 -17.05
CA ASP A 267 1.66 -1.13 -16.63
C ASP A 267 1.58 -1.19 -15.10
N ALA A 268 2.34 -0.32 -14.45
CA ALA A 268 2.38 -0.23 -12.99
C ALA A 268 1.52 0.92 -12.49
N SER A 269 1.11 0.81 -11.22
CA SER A 269 0.43 1.86 -10.49
C SER A 269 1.09 2.07 -9.14
N ILE A 270 1.11 3.32 -8.65
CA ILE A 270 1.44 3.63 -7.26
C ILE A 270 0.19 3.52 -6.43
N THR A 271 0.24 2.68 -5.41
CA THR A 271 -0.88 2.40 -4.51
C THR A 271 -0.47 2.63 -3.07
N ALA A 272 -1.33 3.31 -2.32
CA ALA A 272 -1.26 3.36 -0.88
C ALA A 272 -1.94 2.11 -0.31
N VAL A 273 -1.22 1.39 0.55
CA VAL A 273 -1.69 0.20 1.26
C VAL A 273 -1.75 0.53 2.74
N ILE A 274 -2.92 0.29 3.35
CA ILE A 274 -3.22 0.72 4.72
C ILE A 274 -3.72 -0.50 5.51
N PRO A 275 -3.26 -0.70 6.76
CA PRO A 275 -3.65 -1.87 7.55
C PRO A 275 -5.13 -1.91 7.92
N PHE A 276 -5.81 -0.75 7.97
CA PHE A 276 -7.19 -0.67 8.46
C PHE A 276 -8.07 0.25 7.61
N ARG A 277 -9.35 -0.14 7.47
CA ARG A 277 -10.39 0.74 6.91
C ARG A 277 -10.95 1.73 7.93
N HIS A 278 -10.95 1.35 9.20
CA HIS A 278 -11.61 2.06 10.29
C HIS A 278 -10.60 2.47 11.35
N GLY A 279 -10.86 3.59 12.03
CA GLY A 279 -9.97 4.11 13.07
C GLY A 279 -8.65 4.72 12.56
N MET A 280 -8.61 5.13 11.27
CA MET A 280 -7.44 5.84 10.74
C MET A 280 -7.26 7.17 11.45
N LEU A 281 -6.05 7.42 11.97
CA LEU A 281 -5.71 8.67 12.62
C LEU A 281 -5.89 9.87 11.68
N PRO A 282 -6.31 11.04 12.19
CA PRO A 282 -6.46 12.27 11.39
C PRO A 282 -5.22 12.63 10.60
N SER A 283 -4.03 12.45 11.19
CA SER A 283 -2.73 12.67 10.53
C SER A 283 -2.52 11.74 9.34
N VAL A 284 -2.83 10.45 9.48
CA VAL A 284 -2.70 9.45 8.40
C VAL A 284 -3.68 9.73 7.27
N ARG A 285 -4.91 10.11 7.60
CA ARG A 285 -5.91 10.53 6.61
C ARG A 285 -5.47 11.76 5.84
N ALA A 286 -5.01 12.81 6.54
CA ALA A 286 -4.49 14.03 5.93
C ALA A 286 -3.31 13.72 4.98
N PHE A 287 -2.43 12.80 5.38
CA PHE A 287 -1.32 12.37 4.54
C PHE A 287 -1.79 11.60 3.30
N LEU A 288 -2.71 10.65 3.46
CA LEU A 288 -3.26 9.88 2.35
C LEU A 288 -3.99 10.76 1.32
N ASP A 289 -4.76 11.75 1.78
CA ASP A 289 -5.47 12.67 0.91
C ASP A 289 -4.50 13.63 0.20
N PHE A 290 -3.47 14.09 0.90
CA PHE A 290 -2.39 14.88 0.31
C PHE A 290 -1.61 14.09 -0.76
N LEU A 291 -1.30 12.82 -0.50
CA LEU A 291 -0.68 11.94 -1.48
C LEU A 291 -1.56 11.72 -2.71
N ALA A 292 -2.87 11.55 -2.52
CA ALA A 292 -3.82 11.36 -3.61
C ALA A 292 -3.95 12.61 -4.50
N GLU A 293 -3.75 13.80 -3.94
CA GLU A 293 -3.70 15.06 -4.67
C GLU A 293 -2.36 15.25 -5.41
N ARG A 294 -1.23 14.92 -4.77
CA ARG A 294 0.11 15.32 -5.23
C ARG A 294 0.83 14.26 -6.07
N ILE A 295 0.65 12.97 -5.78
CA ILE A 295 1.30 11.88 -6.53
C ILE A 295 0.98 11.95 -8.03
N PRO A 296 -0.28 12.13 -8.47
CA PRO A 296 -0.59 12.24 -9.90
C PRO A 296 0.15 13.37 -10.61
N LEU A 297 0.41 14.48 -9.92
CA LEU A 297 1.09 15.65 -10.51
C LEU A 297 2.60 15.43 -10.72
N VAL A 298 3.19 14.48 -10.00
CA VAL A 298 4.63 14.20 -10.04
C VAL A 298 4.96 12.98 -10.90
N VAL A 299 4.01 12.04 -11.03
CA VAL A 299 4.25 10.72 -11.63
C VAL A 299 3.75 10.64 -13.08
N VAL A 300 2.85 11.53 -13.50
CA VAL A 300 2.27 11.57 -14.87
C VAL A 300 3.05 12.50 -15.80
#